data_19c3bf5c83eaf67a47e97a80a2d5e6ec
#
_entry.id   19c3bf5c83eaf67a47e97a80a2d5e6ec
#
_cell.length_a   1.000
_cell.length_b   1.000
_cell.length_c   1.000
_cell.angle_alpha   90.00
_cell.angle_beta   90.00
_cell.angle_gamma   90.00
#
_symmetry.space_group_name_H-M   'P 1'
#
loop_
_entity.id
_entity.type
_entity.pdbx_description
1 polymer ?
#
loop_
_entity_poly.entity_id
_entity_poly.type
_entity_poly.pdbx_seq_one_letter_code
_entity_poly.pdbx_strand_id
1 'polypeptide(L)'
;MKKWPALALVLVLCLLTGGRRSLFAQASPKLRPLRIALPSHSVSSSPVYIAKSLGIFERHGFDAQILVLEPRAALAALVTGDLDFYTAAGTTGRAALRGVPVRVVMVAMNRSDQCIVAAKELTSVEQLRGKTLGGYTAQASANIVLTEMLRRKGLRPEDYTILNIGTNRAAALISGKIPAAVLTAVEAARLTQQGFHVLARASDDIELSSGGLGTATASLQNKRDVMRSAVQAALEGLRIVATQREQVVPVYMKQFALNTEEAGYLYDHVAGSWSADGRPSINANKLDFALTQRDMGLKEPPKLEQIYDFSLLDEIAKR
;
A
#
# COMPACT_ATOMS: atom_id res chain seq x y z
N MET A 1 58.72 58.77 -45.70
CA MET A 1 59.06 57.35 -45.91
C MET A 1 58.78 56.60 -44.68
N LYS A 2 57.63 55.88 -44.60
CA LYS A 2 57.41 54.70 -43.71
C LYS A 2 56.09 54.05 -44.15
N LYS A 3 56.22 52.87 -44.76
CA LYS A 3 55.14 52.02 -45.20
C LYS A 3 54.51 51.40 -43.98
N TRP A 4 53.18 51.38 -43.87
CA TRP A 4 52.48 50.53 -42.94
C TRP A 4 51.64 49.57 -43.73
N PRO A 5 51.64 48.30 -43.35
CA PRO A 5 51.04 47.25 -44.14
C PRO A 5 49.57 47.06 -43.82
N ALA A 6 48.88 46.70 -44.89
CA ALA A 6 47.48 46.27 -44.91
C ALA A 6 47.36 44.89 -44.25
N LEU A 7 47.10 44.83 -42.91
CA LEU A 7 46.90 43.56 -42.21
C LEU A 7 45.90 43.67 -41.02
N ALA A 8 44.93 44.59 -41.09
CA ALA A 8 43.94 44.77 -39.99
C ALA A 8 42.50 44.67 -40.44
N LEU A 9 42.21 44.06 -41.62
CA LEU A 9 40.80 44.01 -42.11
C LEU A 9 40.24 42.60 -42.37
N VAL A 10 40.87 41.55 -41.89
CA VAL A 10 40.35 40.14 -42.07
C VAL A 10 39.87 39.48 -40.80
N LEU A 11 40.00 40.11 -39.63
CA LEU A 11 39.71 39.47 -38.33
C LEU A 11 38.34 39.86 -37.68
N VAL A 12 37.49 40.62 -38.38
CA VAL A 12 36.20 41.06 -37.84
C VAL A 12 34.99 40.36 -38.50
N LEU A 13 35.20 39.54 -39.55
CA LEU A 13 34.07 38.93 -40.28
C LEU A 13 33.76 37.45 -39.86
N CYS A 14 34.49 36.87 -38.89
CA CYS A 14 34.28 35.49 -38.44
C CYS A 14 33.48 35.37 -37.12
N LEU A 15 33.00 36.48 -36.53
CA LEU A 15 32.25 36.46 -35.24
C LEU A 15 30.74 36.61 -35.35
N LEU A 16 30.18 36.59 -36.55
CA LEU A 16 28.73 36.80 -36.77
C LEU A 16 27.96 35.54 -37.21
N THR A 17 28.59 34.36 -37.24
CA THR A 17 27.89 33.09 -37.47
C THR A 17 27.82 32.19 -36.21
N GLY A 18 27.90 32.80 -35.01
CA GLY A 18 27.60 32.14 -33.75
C GLY A 18 26.14 31.73 -33.74
N GLY A 19 25.89 30.49 -34.20
CA GLY A 19 24.56 29.90 -34.21
C GLY A 19 23.88 30.08 -32.85
N ARG A 20 22.78 30.81 -32.82
CA ARG A 20 21.79 30.76 -31.74
C ARG A 20 21.32 29.34 -31.63
N ARG A 21 22.06 28.50 -30.90
CA ARG A 21 21.48 27.32 -30.29
C ARG A 21 20.44 27.83 -29.28
N SER A 22 19.22 28.00 -29.75
CA SER A 22 18.06 28.14 -28.87
C SER A 22 18.05 26.88 -27.97
N LEU A 23 18.60 27.01 -26.78
CA LEU A 23 18.31 26.13 -25.67
C LEU A 23 16.79 26.31 -25.42
N PHE A 24 15.98 25.59 -26.18
CA PHE A 24 14.63 25.29 -25.74
C PHE A 24 14.82 24.47 -24.47
N ALA A 25 14.87 25.15 -23.33
CA ALA A 25 14.59 24.52 -22.07
C ALA A 25 13.18 23.94 -22.22
N GLN A 26 13.09 22.66 -22.55
CA GLN A 26 11.84 21.92 -22.54
C GLN A 26 11.34 22.04 -21.10
N ALA A 27 10.35 22.90 -20.86
CA ALA A 27 9.70 22.98 -19.56
C ALA A 27 9.23 21.55 -19.23
N SER A 28 9.77 21.00 -18.15
CA SER A 28 9.35 19.68 -17.69
C SER A 28 7.81 19.69 -17.58
N PRO A 29 7.12 18.70 -18.15
CA PRO A 29 5.68 18.67 -18.11
C PRO A 29 5.20 18.78 -16.66
N LYS A 30 4.27 19.70 -16.41
CA LYS A 30 3.72 19.93 -15.07
C LYS A 30 3.03 18.64 -14.60
N LEU A 31 3.60 17.98 -13.62
CA LEU A 31 3.05 16.75 -13.04
C LEU A 31 1.71 17.04 -12.36
N ARG A 32 0.77 16.13 -12.52
CA ARG A 32 -0.54 16.19 -11.88
C ARG A 32 -0.45 15.61 -10.47
N PRO A 33 -0.94 16.31 -9.43
CA PRO A 33 -1.03 15.73 -8.10
C PRO A 33 -1.87 14.44 -8.11
N LEU A 34 -1.33 13.39 -7.48
CA LEU A 34 -2.01 12.11 -7.24
C LEU A 34 -1.96 11.81 -5.75
N ARG A 35 -3.11 11.87 -5.08
CA ARG A 35 -3.22 11.71 -3.63
C ARG A 35 -3.58 10.28 -3.29
N ILE A 36 -2.68 9.61 -2.55
CA ILE A 36 -2.83 8.20 -2.16
C ILE A 36 -2.73 8.10 -0.65
N ALA A 37 -3.77 7.60 0.01
CA ALA A 37 -3.72 7.34 1.43
C ALA A 37 -3.38 5.87 1.74
N LEU A 38 -2.67 5.68 2.85
CA LEU A 38 -2.34 4.40 3.45
C LEU A 38 -3.00 4.31 4.82
N PRO A 39 -3.44 3.11 5.28
CA PRO A 39 -3.93 2.95 6.66
C PRO A 39 -2.80 2.96 7.70
N SER A 40 -1.60 2.57 7.29
CA SER A 40 -0.38 2.52 8.10
C SER A 40 0.85 2.32 7.20
N HIS A 41 2.04 2.45 7.76
CA HIS A 41 3.28 2.04 7.08
C HIS A 41 3.40 0.52 7.08
N SER A 42 3.02 -0.11 5.97
CA SER A 42 2.98 -1.56 5.79
C SER A 42 3.55 -1.95 4.43
N VAL A 43 4.12 -3.15 4.35
CA VAL A 43 4.59 -3.72 3.08
C VAL A 43 3.47 -3.94 2.08
N SER A 44 2.22 -4.08 2.51
CA SER A 44 1.07 -4.21 1.60
C SER A 44 0.85 -3.00 0.69
N SER A 45 1.45 -1.85 1.03
CA SER A 45 1.48 -0.64 0.20
C SER A 45 2.74 -0.52 -0.67
N SER A 46 3.61 -1.53 -0.71
CA SER A 46 4.88 -1.49 -1.46
C SER A 46 4.75 -1.15 -2.94
N PRO A 47 3.72 -1.59 -3.69
CA PRO A 47 3.57 -1.16 -5.08
C PRO A 47 3.57 0.36 -5.24
N VAL A 48 2.93 1.08 -4.32
CA VAL A 48 2.88 2.55 -4.31
C VAL A 48 4.23 3.15 -3.90
N TYR A 49 4.89 2.60 -2.90
CA TYR A 49 6.23 3.06 -2.49
C TYR A 49 7.27 2.86 -3.58
N ILE A 50 7.27 1.69 -4.23
CA ILE A 50 8.17 1.36 -5.32
C ILE A 50 7.90 2.29 -6.51
N ALA A 51 6.63 2.44 -6.92
CA ALA A 51 6.28 3.31 -8.04
C ALA A 51 6.70 4.76 -7.80
N LYS A 52 6.59 5.26 -6.56
CA LYS A 52 7.06 6.59 -6.20
C LYS A 52 8.60 6.67 -6.17
N SER A 53 9.26 5.74 -5.47
CA SER A 53 10.71 5.81 -5.26
C SER A 53 11.53 5.63 -6.54
N LEU A 54 10.99 4.89 -7.52
CA LEU A 54 11.63 4.66 -8.82
C LEU A 54 11.15 5.61 -9.92
N GLY A 55 10.41 6.68 -9.59
CA GLY A 55 9.95 7.67 -10.54
C GLY A 55 8.91 7.14 -11.54
N ILE A 56 8.20 6.03 -11.22
CA ILE A 56 7.20 5.45 -12.12
C ILE A 56 5.99 6.36 -12.22
N PHE A 57 5.51 6.91 -11.11
CA PHE A 57 4.39 7.87 -11.14
C PHE A 57 4.73 9.10 -11.95
N GLU A 58 5.95 9.63 -11.84
CA GLU A 58 6.43 10.77 -12.61
C GLU A 58 6.44 10.47 -14.12
N ARG A 59 6.90 9.26 -14.53
CA ARG A 59 6.83 8.83 -15.94
C ARG A 59 5.41 8.72 -16.47
N HIS A 60 4.44 8.46 -15.59
CA HIS A 60 3.02 8.44 -15.92
C HIS A 60 2.34 9.82 -15.75
N GLY A 61 3.12 10.89 -15.51
CA GLY A 61 2.64 12.28 -15.43
C GLY A 61 2.11 12.70 -14.06
N PHE A 62 2.45 11.98 -12.98
CA PHE A 62 1.94 12.25 -11.64
C PHE A 62 3.02 12.67 -10.64
N ASP A 63 2.68 13.66 -9.79
CA ASP A 63 3.32 13.92 -8.51
C ASP A 63 2.55 13.15 -7.42
N ALA A 64 3.05 11.98 -7.03
CA ALA A 64 2.40 11.12 -6.06
C ALA A 64 2.60 11.63 -4.63
N GLN A 65 1.51 12.04 -3.98
CA GLN A 65 1.44 12.49 -2.59
C GLN A 65 0.90 11.35 -1.72
N ILE A 66 1.76 10.81 -0.84
CA ILE A 66 1.40 9.69 0.03
C ILE A 66 1.08 10.22 1.43
N LEU A 67 -0.09 9.86 1.94
CA LEU A 67 -0.64 10.29 3.24
C LEU A 67 -0.95 9.07 4.11
N VAL A 68 -0.86 9.19 5.42
CA VAL A 68 -1.40 8.18 6.34
C VAL A 68 -2.71 8.69 6.91
N LEU A 69 -3.81 7.97 6.67
CA LEU A 69 -5.15 8.36 7.11
C LEU A 69 -5.86 7.16 7.75
N GLU A 70 -6.55 7.44 8.83
CA GLU A 70 -7.48 6.47 9.43
C GLU A 70 -8.59 6.07 8.44
N PRO A 71 -9.11 4.83 8.48
CA PRO A 71 -10.04 4.29 7.49
C PRO A 71 -11.26 5.17 7.22
N ARG A 72 -11.87 5.72 8.29
CA ARG A 72 -13.06 6.56 8.15
C ARG A 72 -12.77 7.86 7.39
N ALA A 73 -11.66 8.52 7.70
CA ALA A 73 -11.23 9.74 7.04
C ALA A 73 -10.86 9.48 5.58
N ALA A 74 -10.13 8.39 5.31
CA ALA A 74 -9.74 8.01 3.95
C ALA A 74 -10.95 7.72 3.06
N LEU A 75 -11.94 6.96 3.55
CA LEU A 75 -13.17 6.68 2.80
C LEU A 75 -13.98 7.94 2.52
N ALA A 76 -14.09 8.85 3.49
CA ALA A 76 -14.76 10.14 3.28
C ALA A 76 -14.04 10.97 2.21
N ALA A 77 -12.70 11.08 2.29
CA ALA A 77 -11.89 11.82 1.33
C ALA A 77 -11.94 11.22 -0.10
N LEU A 78 -12.08 9.90 -0.24
CA LEU A 78 -12.34 9.27 -1.55
C LEU A 78 -13.67 9.75 -2.14
N VAL A 79 -14.74 9.74 -1.34
CA VAL A 79 -16.10 10.11 -1.80
C VAL A 79 -16.18 11.59 -2.16
N THR A 80 -15.51 12.49 -1.42
CA THR A 80 -15.45 13.93 -1.74
C THR A 80 -14.51 14.25 -2.90
N GLY A 81 -13.63 13.32 -3.31
CA GLY A 81 -12.63 13.53 -4.37
C GLY A 81 -11.38 14.24 -3.92
N ASP A 82 -11.18 14.42 -2.60
CA ASP A 82 -9.96 14.96 -2.00
C ASP A 82 -8.81 13.93 -1.99
N LEU A 83 -9.14 12.66 -2.19
CA LEU A 83 -8.23 11.53 -2.30
C LEU A 83 -8.52 10.76 -3.59
N ASP A 84 -7.47 10.36 -4.31
CA ASP A 84 -7.62 9.56 -5.52
C ASP A 84 -7.67 8.06 -5.21
N PHE A 85 -6.79 7.59 -4.30
CA PHE A 85 -6.71 6.17 -3.92
C PHE A 85 -6.49 5.95 -2.43
N TYR A 86 -7.03 4.83 -1.93
CA TYR A 86 -6.76 4.29 -0.59
C TYR A 86 -6.23 2.86 -0.71
N THR A 87 -5.11 2.54 -0.05
CA THR A 87 -4.44 1.25 -0.25
C THR A 87 -5.02 0.09 0.56
N ALA A 88 -6.02 0.30 1.40
CA ALA A 88 -6.69 -0.74 2.16
C ALA A 88 -7.84 -1.39 1.36
N ALA A 89 -7.53 -2.30 0.44
CA ALA A 89 -8.50 -2.95 -0.44
C ALA A 89 -9.67 -3.59 0.32
N GLY A 90 -9.40 -4.42 1.34
CA GLY A 90 -10.46 -5.07 2.11
C GLY A 90 -11.37 -4.08 2.87
N THR A 91 -10.82 -2.98 3.41
CA THR A 91 -11.63 -1.92 4.05
C THR A 91 -12.52 -1.22 3.03
N THR A 92 -11.99 -0.91 1.85
CA THR A 92 -12.74 -0.31 0.74
C THR A 92 -13.85 -1.24 0.27
N GLY A 93 -13.57 -2.55 0.10
CA GLY A 93 -14.57 -3.53 -0.32
C GLY A 93 -15.74 -3.64 0.66
N ARG A 94 -15.46 -3.70 1.96
CA ARG A 94 -16.52 -3.70 2.99
C ARG A 94 -17.32 -2.39 3.06
N ALA A 95 -16.69 -1.26 2.76
CA ALA A 95 -17.39 0.02 2.64
C ALA A 95 -18.33 0.02 1.41
N ALA A 96 -17.89 -0.54 0.28
CA ALA A 96 -18.72 -0.70 -0.92
C ALA A 96 -19.97 -1.54 -0.64
N LEU A 97 -19.84 -2.65 0.09
CA LEU A 97 -20.97 -3.49 0.50
C LEU A 97 -21.97 -2.77 1.44
N ARG A 98 -21.54 -1.74 2.15
CA ARG A 98 -22.40 -0.86 2.96
C ARG A 98 -23.01 0.30 2.18
N GLY A 99 -22.86 0.31 0.85
CA GLY A 99 -23.41 1.34 -0.02
C GLY A 99 -22.53 2.58 -0.18
N VAL A 100 -21.30 2.59 0.36
CA VAL A 100 -20.36 3.67 0.08
C VAL A 100 -19.95 3.59 -1.41
N PRO A 101 -20.00 4.70 -2.18
CA PRO A 101 -19.75 4.66 -3.62
C PRO A 101 -18.25 4.57 -3.95
N VAL A 102 -17.63 3.45 -3.56
CA VAL A 102 -16.21 3.13 -3.78
C VAL A 102 -16.08 1.75 -4.40
N ARG A 103 -14.96 1.46 -5.05
CA ARG A 103 -14.59 0.14 -5.59
C ARG A 103 -13.11 -0.14 -5.38
N VAL A 104 -12.76 -1.41 -5.23
CA VAL A 104 -11.38 -1.89 -5.30
C VAL A 104 -11.04 -2.11 -6.77
N VAL A 105 -9.98 -1.47 -7.25
CA VAL A 105 -9.53 -1.52 -8.64
C VAL A 105 -8.23 -2.30 -8.84
N MET A 106 -7.53 -2.59 -7.75
CA MET A 106 -6.32 -3.42 -7.74
C MET A 106 -6.15 -4.06 -6.36
N VAL A 107 -5.73 -5.32 -6.33
CA VAL A 107 -5.28 -6.04 -5.13
C VAL A 107 -3.76 -6.24 -5.21
N ALA A 108 -3.04 -5.91 -4.14
CA ALA A 108 -1.58 -6.02 -4.11
C ALA A 108 -1.08 -7.38 -3.61
N MET A 109 -1.68 -7.90 -2.55
CA MET A 109 -1.26 -9.14 -1.90
C MET A 109 -2.42 -10.11 -1.71
N ASN A 110 -2.14 -11.40 -1.85
CA ASN A 110 -3.07 -12.50 -1.59
C ASN A 110 -2.92 -13.09 -0.18
N ARG A 111 -1.94 -12.62 0.59
CA ARG A 111 -1.73 -12.94 2.01
C ARG A 111 -1.47 -11.66 2.78
N SER A 112 -2.06 -11.55 3.96
CA SER A 112 -1.88 -10.36 4.79
C SER A 112 -0.53 -10.36 5.50
N ASP A 113 0.08 -9.19 5.66
CA ASP A 113 1.30 -8.97 6.43
C ASP A 113 1.06 -8.71 7.93
N GLN A 114 -0.17 -8.92 8.40
CA GLN A 114 -0.51 -8.69 9.81
C GLN A 114 0.04 -9.79 10.71
N CYS A 115 0.50 -9.39 11.90
CA CYS A 115 1.02 -10.27 12.94
C CYS A 115 0.30 -9.99 14.27
N ILE A 116 0.17 -11.02 15.12
CA ILE A 116 -0.13 -10.83 16.54
C ILE A 116 1.19 -10.68 17.25
N VAL A 117 1.47 -9.48 17.78
CA VAL A 117 2.67 -9.21 18.57
C VAL A 117 2.27 -9.00 20.03
N ALA A 118 3.01 -9.62 20.95
CA ALA A 118 2.70 -9.63 22.37
C ALA A 118 3.92 -9.22 23.22
N ALA A 119 3.63 -8.79 24.43
CA ALA A 119 4.61 -8.49 25.47
C ALA A 119 5.48 -9.71 25.79
N LYS A 120 6.67 -9.47 26.34
CA LYS A 120 7.74 -10.48 26.54
C LYS A 120 7.32 -11.70 27.38
N GLU A 121 6.33 -11.52 28.23
CA GLU A 121 5.80 -12.56 29.12
C GLU A 121 4.84 -13.53 28.40
N LEU A 122 4.37 -13.16 27.22
CA LEU A 122 3.38 -13.92 26.44
C LEU A 122 4.10 -14.61 25.28
N THR A 123 4.13 -15.93 25.32
CA THR A 123 4.84 -16.76 24.35
C THR A 123 3.93 -17.63 23.49
N SER A 124 2.61 -17.62 23.78
CA SER A 124 1.63 -18.37 22.99
C SER A 124 0.31 -17.60 22.84
N VAL A 125 -0.48 -17.96 21.82
CA VAL A 125 -1.78 -17.34 21.54
C VAL A 125 -2.80 -17.69 22.63
N GLU A 126 -2.73 -18.85 23.23
CA GLU A 126 -3.65 -19.31 24.29
C GLU A 126 -3.60 -18.41 25.53
N GLN A 127 -2.44 -17.80 25.81
CA GLN A 127 -2.26 -16.85 26.92
C GLN A 127 -3.00 -15.52 26.71
N LEU A 128 -3.57 -15.29 25.53
CA LEU A 128 -4.39 -14.13 25.24
C LEU A 128 -5.83 -14.24 25.77
N ARG A 129 -6.23 -15.39 26.32
CA ARG A 129 -7.55 -15.54 26.97
C ARG A 129 -7.75 -14.53 28.09
N GLY A 130 -8.92 -13.88 28.08
CA GLY A 130 -9.29 -12.84 29.05
C GLY A 130 -8.55 -11.50 28.88
N LYS A 131 -7.73 -11.34 27.84
CA LYS A 131 -6.93 -10.12 27.67
C LYS A 131 -7.57 -9.13 26.69
N THR A 132 -7.19 -7.84 26.86
CA THR A 132 -7.56 -6.78 25.94
C THR A 132 -6.42 -6.57 24.93
N LEU A 133 -6.73 -6.73 23.66
CA LEU A 133 -5.80 -6.65 22.53
C LEU A 133 -5.97 -5.33 21.79
N GLY A 134 -4.87 -4.74 21.33
CA GLY A 134 -4.91 -3.54 20.52
C GLY A 134 -5.31 -3.82 19.09
N GLY A 135 -6.29 -3.07 18.59
CA GLY A 135 -6.79 -3.19 17.23
C GLY A 135 -7.22 -1.86 16.62
N TYR A 136 -7.94 -1.96 15.54
CA TYR A 136 -8.67 -0.87 14.87
C TYR A 136 -10.19 -0.98 15.13
N THR A 137 -10.99 -0.24 14.35
CA THR A 137 -12.42 -0.45 14.28
C THR A 137 -12.76 -1.87 13.82
N ALA A 138 -13.89 -2.41 14.27
CA ALA A 138 -14.32 -3.79 13.98
C ALA A 138 -14.28 -4.13 12.47
N GLN A 139 -14.57 -3.15 11.59
CA GLN A 139 -14.65 -3.34 10.15
C GLN A 139 -13.31 -3.18 9.41
N ALA A 140 -12.26 -2.79 10.11
CA ALA A 140 -10.94 -2.67 9.50
C ALA A 140 -10.37 -4.06 9.15
N SER A 141 -9.69 -4.16 8.00
CA SER A 141 -9.09 -5.42 7.54
C SER A 141 -8.18 -6.05 8.59
N ALA A 142 -7.38 -5.23 9.30
CA ALA A 142 -6.48 -5.71 10.33
C ALA A 142 -7.22 -6.43 11.49
N ASN A 143 -8.41 -5.94 11.90
CA ASN A 143 -9.19 -6.61 12.94
C ASN A 143 -9.80 -7.93 12.44
N ILE A 144 -10.24 -7.97 11.20
CA ILE A 144 -10.77 -9.21 10.59
C ILE A 144 -9.67 -10.26 10.54
N VAL A 145 -8.46 -9.85 10.13
CA VAL A 145 -7.29 -10.74 10.13
C VAL A 145 -6.92 -11.18 11.54
N LEU A 146 -6.91 -10.26 12.53
CA LEU A 146 -6.66 -10.60 13.94
C LEU A 146 -7.64 -11.66 14.44
N THR A 147 -8.94 -11.42 14.24
CA THR A 147 -9.99 -12.34 14.66
C THR A 147 -9.85 -13.72 14.00
N GLU A 148 -9.50 -13.76 12.70
CA GLU A 148 -9.30 -15.02 11.99
C GLU A 148 -8.03 -15.76 12.47
N MET A 149 -6.92 -15.05 12.73
CA MET A 149 -5.73 -15.65 13.34
C MET A 149 -6.04 -16.28 14.70
N LEU A 150 -6.74 -15.54 15.57
CA LEU A 150 -7.15 -16.03 16.89
C LEU A 150 -8.07 -17.25 16.80
N ARG A 151 -9.07 -17.21 15.90
CA ARG A 151 -10.00 -18.31 15.65
C ARG A 151 -9.27 -19.59 15.21
N ARG A 152 -8.30 -19.48 14.29
CA ARG A 152 -7.51 -20.64 13.85
C ARG A 152 -6.64 -21.24 14.94
N LYS A 153 -6.28 -20.44 15.94
CA LYS A 153 -5.56 -20.87 17.14
C LYS A 153 -6.50 -21.27 18.31
N GLY A 154 -7.80 -21.42 18.05
CA GLY A 154 -8.76 -21.94 19.01
C GLY A 154 -9.32 -20.92 20.03
N LEU A 155 -9.14 -19.62 19.77
CA LEU A 155 -9.78 -18.56 20.56
C LEU A 155 -11.04 -18.08 19.86
N ARG A 156 -12.13 -17.95 20.65
CA ARG A 156 -13.43 -17.45 20.20
C ARG A 156 -13.58 -15.97 20.57
N PRO A 157 -14.49 -15.20 19.96
CA PRO A 157 -14.68 -13.78 20.24
C PRO A 157 -14.92 -13.44 21.73
N GLU A 158 -15.52 -14.36 22.49
CA GLU A 158 -15.74 -14.22 23.92
C GLU A 158 -14.48 -14.43 24.77
N ASP A 159 -13.42 -14.97 24.21
CA ASP A 159 -12.16 -15.26 24.91
C ASP A 159 -11.25 -14.02 25.03
N TYR A 160 -11.56 -12.90 24.37
CA TYR A 160 -10.71 -11.69 24.38
C TYR A 160 -11.55 -10.42 24.11
N THR A 161 -10.93 -9.26 24.34
CA THR A 161 -11.51 -7.95 23.95
C THR A 161 -10.59 -7.26 22.96
N ILE A 162 -11.13 -6.60 21.93
CA ILE A 162 -10.36 -5.76 21.02
C ILE A 162 -10.64 -4.29 21.35
N LEU A 163 -9.60 -3.56 21.74
CA LEU A 163 -9.65 -2.12 21.98
C LEU A 163 -9.22 -1.37 20.70
N ASN A 164 -10.11 -0.52 20.19
CA ASN A 164 -9.77 0.36 19.07
C ASN A 164 -8.86 1.50 19.56
N ILE A 165 -7.58 1.41 19.24
CA ILE A 165 -6.56 2.44 19.51
C ILE A 165 -5.83 2.90 18.25
N GLY A 166 -6.34 2.51 17.08
CA GLY A 166 -5.90 2.98 15.77
C GLY A 166 -4.40 2.76 15.52
N THR A 167 -3.72 3.77 15.05
CA THR A 167 -2.28 3.73 14.73
C THR A 167 -1.37 3.67 15.96
N ASN A 168 -1.89 3.89 17.18
CA ASN A 168 -1.10 3.91 18.43
C ASN A 168 -0.83 2.52 19.02
N ARG A 169 -1.17 1.43 18.33
CA ARG A 169 -1.08 0.06 18.86
C ARG A 169 0.33 -0.34 19.28
N ALA A 170 1.34 -0.07 18.44
CA ALA A 170 2.73 -0.38 18.76
C ALA A 170 3.19 0.40 19.99
N ALA A 171 2.88 1.69 20.09
CA ALA A 171 3.23 2.52 21.24
C ALA A 171 2.53 2.06 22.54
N ALA A 172 1.25 1.63 22.43
CA ALA A 172 0.50 1.12 23.57
C ALA A 172 1.07 -0.23 24.06
N LEU A 173 1.51 -1.10 23.14
CA LEU A 173 2.17 -2.37 23.48
C LEU A 173 3.54 -2.10 24.14
N ILE A 174 4.37 -1.23 23.58
CA ILE A 174 5.69 -0.86 24.15
C ILE A 174 5.56 -0.28 25.55
N SER A 175 4.56 0.56 25.78
CA SER A 175 4.31 1.17 27.10
C SER A 175 3.62 0.26 28.11
N GLY A 176 3.31 -1.00 27.75
CA GLY A 176 2.62 -1.96 28.63
C GLY A 176 1.14 -1.66 28.88
N LYS A 177 0.53 -0.72 28.15
CA LYS A 177 -0.91 -0.41 28.26
C LYS A 177 -1.81 -1.52 27.75
N ILE A 178 -1.30 -2.32 26.83
CA ILE A 178 -1.93 -3.52 26.29
C ILE A 178 -0.93 -4.65 26.22
N PRO A 179 -1.35 -5.91 26.45
CA PRO A 179 -0.43 -7.05 26.44
C PRO A 179 -0.12 -7.59 25.04
N ALA A 180 -0.96 -7.33 24.05
CA ALA A 180 -0.78 -7.74 22.66
C ALA A 180 -1.57 -6.85 21.70
N ALA A 181 -1.15 -6.85 20.43
CA ALA A 181 -1.81 -6.10 19.37
C ALA A 181 -1.67 -6.78 18.00
N VAL A 182 -2.60 -6.47 17.08
CA VAL A 182 -2.36 -6.70 15.65
C VAL A 182 -1.45 -5.60 15.11
N LEU A 183 -0.32 -5.99 14.55
CA LEU A 183 0.70 -5.08 13.99
C LEU A 183 1.11 -5.55 12.59
N THR A 184 1.71 -4.65 11.81
CA THR A 184 2.30 -5.00 10.51
C THR A 184 3.58 -5.80 10.68
N ALA A 185 4.00 -6.53 9.65
CA ALA A 185 5.28 -7.26 9.66
C ALA A 185 6.48 -6.33 9.93
N VAL A 186 6.43 -5.07 9.48
CA VAL A 186 7.47 -4.06 9.76
C VAL A 186 7.54 -3.71 11.24
N GLU A 187 6.38 -3.46 11.87
CA GLU A 187 6.31 -3.19 13.32
C GLU A 187 6.73 -4.41 14.13
N ALA A 188 6.32 -5.61 13.70
CA ALA A 188 6.70 -6.87 14.33
C ALA A 188 8.22 -7.08 14.29
N ALA A 189 8.88 -6.88 13.14
CA ALA A 189 10.32 -7.01 13.00
C ALA A 189 11.10 -6.10 13.97
N ARG A 190 10.65 -4.87 14.14
CA ARG A 190 11.26 -3.92 15.09
C ARG A 190 11.08 -4.33 16.55
N LEU A 191 9.89 -4.82 16.89
CA LEU A 191 9.56 -5.15 18.27
C LEU A 191 10.20 -6.48 18.72
N THR A 192 10.40 -7.44 17.83
CA THR A 192 11.12 -8.67 18.16
C THR A 192 12.55 -8.41 18.61
N GLN A 193 13.23 -7.44 18.04
CA GLN A 193 14.57 -7.01 18.51
C GLN A 193 14.56 -6.38 19.91
N GLN A 194 13.41 -5.90 20.36
CA GLN A 194 13.20 -5.39 21.70
C GLN A 194 12.69 -6.46 22.70
N GLY A 195 12.60 -7.73 22.25
CA GLY A 195 12.19 -8.87 23.06
C GLY A 195 10.68 -9.13 23.10
N PHE A 196 9.87 -8.45 22.25
CA PHE A 196 8.46 -8.81 22.07
C PHE A 196 8.33 -10.07 21.22
N HIS A 197 7.25 -10.83 21.38
CA HIS A 197 7.02 -12.07 20.67
C HIS A 197 6.00 -11.92 19.55
N VAL A 198 6.29 -12.48 18.38
CA VAL A 198 5.32 -12.70 17.31
C VAL A 198 4.64 -14.03 17.58
N LEU A 199 3.39 -14.00 18.05
CA LEU A 199 2.62 -15.20 18.40
C LEU A 199 1.95 -15.87 17.18
N ALA A 200 1.62 -15.08 16.16
CA ALA A 200 1.06 -15.57 14.88
C ALA A 200 1.32 -14.58 13.76
N ARG A 201 1.48 -15.10 12.54
CA ARG A 201 1.55 -14.33 11.28
C ARG A 201 0.41 -14.75 10.37
N ALA A 202 -0.30 -13.79 9.82
CA ALA A 202 -1.37 -14.08 8.90
C ALA A 202 -0.87 -14.71 7.59
N SER A 203 0.34 -14.31 7.14
CA SER A 203 0.97 -14.87 5.93
C SER A 203 1.23 -16.37 5.97
N ASP A 204 1.33 -16.97 7.17
CA ASP A 204 1.66 -18.39 7.30
C ASP A 204 0.46 -19.26 6.89
N ASP A 205 -0.77 -18.90 7.33
CA ASP A 205 -1.92 -19.78 7.25
C ASP A 205 -3.15 -19.16 6.53
N ILE A 206 -3.13 -17.85 6.24
CA ILE A 206 -4.32 -17.12 5.79
C ILE A 206 -4.08 -16.51 4.41
N GLU A 207 -4.71 -17.09 3.38
CA GLU A 207 -4.86 -16.42 2.09
C GLU A 207 -6.02 -15.44 2.18
N LEU A 208 -5.72 -14.16 2.35
CA LEU A 208 -6.69 -13.07 2.43
C LEU A 208 -6.13 -11.84 1.73
N SER A 209 -6.92 -11.25 0.85
CA SER A 209 -6.51 -10.07 0.09
C SER A 209 -6.10 -8.92 1.00
N SER A 210 -4.91 -8.39 0.79
CA SER A 210 -4.34 -7.29 1.57
C SER A 210 -3.65 -6.27 0.68
N GLY A 211 -3.83 -5.00 1.00
CA GLY A 211 -3.31 -3.92 0.17
C GLY A 211 -3.98 -3.85 -1.20
N GLY A 212 -3.62 -2.85 -1.96
CA GLY A 212 -4.17 -2.63 -3.29
C GLY A 212 -4.57 -1.18 -3.49
N LEU A 213 -5.55 -0.93 -4.35
CA LEU A 213 -6.07 0.41 -4.62
C LEU A 213 -7.60 0.38 -4.60
N GLY A 214 -8.18 1.16 -3.70
CA GLY A 214 -9.59 1.52 -3.71
C GLY A 214 -9.78 2.96 -4.16
N THR A 215 -10.87 3.24 -4.89
CA THR A 215 -11.19 4.58 -5.38
C THR A 215 -12.70 4.82 -5.40
N ALA A 216 -13.12 6.08 -5.53
CA ALA A 216 -14.54 6.42 -5.67
C ALA A 216 -15.07 6.03 -7.07
N THR A 217 -16.33 5.55 -7.12
CA THR A 217 -17.03 5.28 -8.40
C THR A 217 -17.08 6.49 -9.30
N ALA A 218 -17.29 7.69 -8.74
CA ALA A 218 -17.28 8.94 -9.48
C ALA A 218 -15.92 9.22 -10.16
N SER A 219 -14.80 8.86 -9.53
CA SER A 219 -13.47 9.00 -10.12
C SER A 219 -13.28 8.06 -11.32
N LEU A 220 -13.80 6.81 -11.25
CA LEU A 220 -13.77 5.85 -12.36
C LEU A 220 -14.58 6.35 -13.57
N GLN A 221 -15.68 7.05 -13.32
CA GLN A 221 -16.53 7.59 -14.38
C GLN A 221 -15.96 8.89 -14.98
N ASN A 222 -15.53 9.83 -14.14
CA ASN A 222 -15.23 11.19 -14.56
C ASN A 222 -13.74 11.43 -14.90
N LYS A 223 -12.82 10.53 -14.43
CA LYS A 223 -11.36 10.69 -14.58
C LYS A 223 -10.72 9.38 -15.08
N ARG A 224 -11.43 8.60 -15.89
CA ARG A 224 -11.06 7.21 -16.24
C ARG A 224 -9.63 7.06 -16.75
N ASP A 225 -9.20 7.91 -17.70
CA ASP A 225 -7.82 7.81 -18.25
C ASP A 225 -6.75 8.08 -17.18
N VAL A 226 -7.04 9.01 -16.28
CA VAL A 226 -6.14 9.31 -15.14
C VAL A 226 -6.08 8.14 -14.19
N MET A 227 -7.22 7.57 -13.82
CA MET A 227 -7.29 6.39 -12.95
C MET A 227 -6.56 5.21 -13.58
N ARG A 228 -6.75 4.97 -14.88
CA ARG A 228 -6.07 3.91 -15.62
C ARG A 228 -4.54 4.10 -15.59
N SER A 229 -4.05 5.29 -15.92
CA SER A 229 -2.61 5.58 -15.92
C SER A 229 -2.00 5.43 -14.52
N ALA A 230 -2.70 5.85 -13.47
CA ALA A 230 -2.24 5.70 -12.09
C ALA A 230 -2.25 4.22 -11.63
N VAL A 231 -3.28 3.45 -11.99
CA VAL A 231 -3.33 2.01 -11.71
C VAL A 231 -2.23 1.27 -12.48
N GLN A 232 -1.94 1.67 -13.72
CA GLN A 232 -0.83 1.11 -14.51
C GLN A 232 0.51 1.37 -13.82
N ALA A 233 0.76 2.58 -13.33
CA ALA A 233 1.98 2.90 -12.58
C ALA A 233 2.10 2.04 -11.30
N ALA A 234 1.02 1.87 -10.56
CA ALA A 234 1.01 1.02 -9.37
C ALA A 234 1.19 -0.47 -9.71
N LEU A 235 0.65 -0.95 -10.84
CA LEU A 235 0.83 -2.32 -11.33
C LEU A 235 2.28 -2.59 -11.77
N GLU A 236 2.97 -1.61 -12.36
CA GLU A 236 4.41 -1.68 -12.62
C GLU A 236 5.18 -1.81 -11.28
N GLY A 237 4.83 -1.02 -10.28
CA GLY A 237 5.38 -1.13 -8.93
C GLY A 237 5.12 -2.50 -8.30
N LEU A 238 3.93 -3.09 -8.50
CA LEU A 238 3.59 -4.43 -8.05
C LEU A 238 4.47 -5.51 -8.70
N ARG A 239 4.72 -5.41 -10.00
CA ARG A 239 5.60 -6.35 -10.71
C ARG A 239 7.04 -6.27 -10.19
N ILE A 240 7.53 -5.07 -9.96
CA ILE A 240 8.90 -4.86 -9.42
C ILE A 240 9.00 -5.43 -8.00
N VAL A 241 8.05 -5.14 -7.12
CA VAL A 241 8.10 -5.65 -5.74
C VAL A 241 8.02 -7.17 -5.69
N ALA A 242 7.32 -7.80 -6.62
CA ALA A 242 7.19 -9.26 -6.68
C ALA A 242 8.46 -9.96 -7.21
N THR A 243 9.29 -9.29 -8.02
CA THR A 243 10.33 -9.98 -8.81
C THR A 243 11.73 -9.39 -8.72
N GLN A 244 11.90 -8.16 -8.21
CA GLN A 244 13.17 -7.42 -8.30
C GLN A 244 13.72 -7.02 -6.94
N ARG A 245 14.16 -8.02 -6.17
CA ARG A 245 14.68 -7.87 -4.80
C ARG A 245 15.69 -6.73 -4.66
N GLU A 246 16.63 -6.64 -5.59
CA GLU A 246 17.71 -5.65 -5.55
C GLU A 246 17.22 -4.20 -5.66
N GLN A 247 16.12 -3.95 -6.36
CA GLN A 247 15.51 -2.63 -6.42
C GLN A 247 14.62 -2.34 -5.22
N VAL A 248 14.01 -3.38 -4.62
CA VAL A 248 13.03 -3.24 -3.54
C VAL A 248 13.71 -3.05 -2.19
N VAL A 249 14.77 -3.81 -1.89
CA VAL A 249 15.45 -3.75 -0.58
C VAL A 249 15.92 -2.34 -0.22
N PRO A 250 16.57 -1.56 -1.12
CA PRO A 250 16.96 -0.17 -0.81
C PRO A 250 15.75 0.74 -0.52
N VAL A 251 14.62 0.51 -1.19
CA VAL A 251 13.38 1.26 -0.93
C VAL A 251 12.82 0.91 0.45
N TYR A 252 12.83 -0.37 0.83
CA TYR A 252 12.39 -0.81 2.17
C TYR A 252 13.28 -0.25 3.28
N MET A 253 14.60 -0.24 3.09
CA MET A 253 15.53 0.39 4.03
C MET A 253 15.14 1.84 4.30
N LYS A 254 14.91 2.62 3.25
CA LYS A 254 14.55 4.04 3.36
C LYS A 254 13.12 4.22 3.90
N GLN A 255 12.16 3.48 3.36
CA GLN A 255 10.74 3.65 3.67
C GLN A 255 10.39 3.22 5.08
N PHE A 256 11.03 2.15 5.56
CA PHE A 256 10.73 1.56 6.87
C PHE A 256 11.83 1.80 7.90
N ALA A 257 12.88 2.58 7.56
CA ALA A 257 14.05 2.81 8.41
C ALA A 257 14.65 1.50 8.96
N LEU A 258 14.92 0.55 8.04
CA LEU A 258 15.51 -0.76 8.30
C LEU A 258 16.96 -0.78 7.83
N ASN A 259 17.78 -1.65 8.42
CA ASN A 259 19.09 -2.00 7.86
C ASN A 259 18.93 -2.97 6.68
N THR A 260 20.03 -3.31 5.99
CA THR A 260 20.01 -4.16 4.80
C THR A 260 19.52 -5.58 5.10
N GLU A 261 19.90 -6.14 6.24
CA GLU A 261 19.52 -7.49 6.65
C GLU A 261 18.02 -7.56 6.96
N GLU A 262 17.52 -6.60 7.75
CA GLU A 262 16.10 -6.47 8.09
C GLU A 262 15.21 -6.27 6.86
N ALA A 263 15.63 -5.40 5.95
CA ALA A 263 14.90 -5.13 4.72
C ALA A 263 14.92 -6.33 3.77
N GLY A 264 16.04 -7.04 3.68
CA GLY A 264 16.17 -8.29 2.94
C GLY A 264 15.26 -9.38 3.51
N TYR A 265 15.32 -9.60 4.83
CA TYR A 265 14.44 -10.55 5.52
C TYR A 265 12.95 -10.23 5.28
N LEU A 266 12.57 -8.95 5.43
CA LEU A 266 11.19 -8.52 5.20
C LEU A 266 10.73 -8.81 3.76
N TYR A 267 11.58 -8.52 2.75
CA TYR A 267 11.29 -8.83 1.36
C TYR A 267 11.07 -10.32 1.15
N ASP A 268 12.00 -11.15 1.61
CA ASP A 268 11.97 -12.60 1.43
C ASP A 268 10.73 -13.23 2.13
N HIS A 269 10.35 -12.68 3.30
CA HIS A 269 9.19 -13.13 4.06
C HIS A 269 7.86 -12.91 3.33
N VAL A 270 7.73 -11.83 2.55
CA VAL A 270 6.47 -11.50 1.84
C VAL A 270 6.50 -11.85 0.36
N ALA A 271 7.59 -12.38 -0.17
CA ALA A 271 7.79 -12.61 -1.61
C ALA A 271 6.66 -13.44 -2.25
N GLY A 272 6.19 -14.50 -1.60
CA GLY A 272 5.10 -15.38 -2.09
C GLY A 272 3.69 -14.82 -1.88
N SER A 273 3.54 -13.61 -1.36
CA SER A 273 2.24 -13.02 -1.02
C SER A 273 1.66 -12.12 -2.10
N TRP A 274 2.45 -11.70 -3.08
CA TRP A 274 2.05 -10.71 -4.09
C TRP A 274 1.04 -11.27 -5.09
N SER A 275 0.11 -10.43 -5.50
CA SER A 275 -0.77 -10.71 -6.64
C SER A 275 0.04 -10.70 -7.94
N ALA A 276 -0.24 -11.62 -8.84
CA ALA A 276 0.46 -11.71 -10.14
C ALA A 276 0.03 -10.62 -11.13
N ASP A 277 -1.23 -10.19 -11.06
CA ASP A 277 -1.87 -9.33 -12.07
C ASP A 277 -2.71 -8.18 -11.49
N GLY A 278 -2.67 -7.99 -10.18
CA GLY A 278 -3.48 -7.00 -9.48
C GLY A 278 -4.87 -7.49 -9.08
N ARG A 279 -5.15 -8.80 -9.19
CA ARG A 279 -6.41 -9.42 -8.77
C ARG A 279 -6.22 -10.34 -7.57
N PRO A 280 -7.28 -10.59 -6.78
CA PRO A 280 -7.19 -11.58 -5.71
C PRO A 280 -7.06 -12.99 -6.28
N SER A 281 -6.32 -13.87 -5.59
CA SER A 281 -6.37 -15.30 -5.86
C SER A 281 -7.77 -15.86 -5.56
N ILE A 282 -8.11 -16.99 -6.17
CA ILE A 282 -9.41 -17.65 -5.94
C ILE A 282 -9.60 -17.95 -4.45
N ASN A 283 -8.57 -18.44 -3.77
CA ASN A 283 -8.65 -18.79 -2.34
C ASN A 283 -8.77 -17.56 -1.46
N ALA A 284 -7.97 -16.51 -1.72
CA ALA A 284 -8.05 -15.25 -0.99
C ALA A 284 -9.44 -14.63 -1.11
N ASN A 285 -10.02 -14.66 -2.31
CA ASN A 285 -11.35 -14.13 -2.56
C ASN A 285 -12.46 -14.94 -1.87
N LYS A 286 -12.38 -16.28 -1.91
CA LYS A 286 -13.33 -17.15 -1.20
C LYS A 286 -13.32 -16.88 0.30
N LEU A 287 -12.13 -16.77 0.90
CA LEU A 287 -12.03 -16.50 2.34
C LEU A 287 -12.51 -15.09 2.68
N ASP A 288 -12.14 -14.06 1.91
CA ASP A 288 -12.59 -12.68 2.14
C ASP A 288 -14.12 -12.57 2.09
N PHE A 289 -14.75 -13.25 1.13
CA PHE A 289 -16.22 -13.29 1.02
C PHE A 289 -16.87 -14.01 2.18
N ALA A 290 -16.34 -15.16 2.59
CA ALA A 290 -16.87 -15.91 3.74
C ALA A 290 -16.75 -15.12 5.05
N LEU A 291 -15.60 -14.48 5.28
CA LEU A 291 -15.38 -13.62 6.45
C LEU A 291 -16.30 -12.40 6.41
N THR A 292 -16.42 -11.76 5.26
CA THR A 292 -17.29 -10.58 5.06
C THR A 292 -18.75 -10.94 5.25
N GLN A 293 -19.21 -12.08 4.72
CA GLN A 293 -20.58 -12.59 4.93
C GLN A 293 -20.88 -12.79 6.40
N ARG A 294 -20.00 -13.49 7.12
CA ARG A 294 -20.12 -13.74 8.56
C ARG A 294 -20.16 -12.45 9.36
N ASP A 295 -19.19 -11.57 9.16
CA ASP A 295 -18.98 -10.39 9.99
C ASP A 295 -20.00 -9.27 9.71
N MET A 296 -20.62 -9.28 8.54
CA MET A 296 -21.71 -8.36 8.18
C MET A 296 -23.10 -8.97 8.33
N GLY A 297 -23.22 -10.26 8.68
CA GLY A 297 -24.50 -10.96 8.80
C GLY A 297 -25.26 -11.05 7.48
N LEU A 298 -24.54 -11.16 6.34
CA LEU A 298 -25.19 -11.25 5.03
C LEU A 298 -25.82 -12.64 4.84
N LYS A 299 -27.02 -12.69 4.25
CA LYS A 299 -27.72 -13.95 3.93
C LYS A 299 -26.97 -14.77 2.88
N GLU A 300 -26.36 -14.07 1.90
CA GLU A 300 -25.59 -14.66 0.80
C GLU A 300 -24.20 -14.04 0.77
N PRO A 301 -23.17 -14.75 0.22
CA PRO A 301 -21.88 -14.17 0.01
C PRO A 301 -21.96 -12.99 -0.97
N PRO A 302 -21.11 -11.96 -0.79
CA PRO A 302 -21.11 -10.82 -1.70
C PRO A 302 -20.71 -11.24 -3.12
N LYS A 303 -21.20 -10.50 -4.13
CA LYS A 303 -20.78 -10.69 -5.51
C LYS A 303 -19.54 -9.84 -5.80
N LEU A 304 -18.71 -10.32 -6.73
CA LEU A 304 -17.45 -9.65 -7.11
C LEU A 304 -17.65 -8.18 -7.49
N GLU A 305 -18.64 -7.90 -8.34
CA GLU A 305 -18.95 -6.57 -8.86
C GLU A 305 -19.44 -5.57 -7.79
N GLN A 306 -19.86 -6.06 -6.64
CA GLN A 306 -20.24 -5.20 -5.51
C GLN A 306 -18.99 -4.59 -4.84
N ILE A 307 -17.85 -5.29 -4.92
CA ILE A 307 -16.60 -4.92 -4.25
C ILE A 307 -15.58 -4.38 -5.26
N TYR A 308 -15.43 -5.08 -6.39
CA TYR A 308 -14.35 -4.86 -7.34
C TYR A 308 -14.83 -4.23 -8.65
N ASP A 309 -13.96 -3.41 -9.24
CA ASP A 309 -14.05 -2.98 -10.63
C ASP A 309 -12.65 -3.11 -11.27
N PHE A 310 -12.41 -4.24 -11.91
CA PHE A 310 -11.13 -4.53 -12.57
C PHE A 310 -11.08 -4.09 -14.03
N SER A 311 -12.05 -3.31 -14.51
CA SER A 311 -12.10 -2.85 -15.90
C SER A 311 -10.87 -2.05 -16.33
N LEU A 312 -10.22 -1.33 -15.39
CA LEU A 312 -8.96 -0.64 -15.67
C LEU A 312 -7.81 -1.62 -15.91
N LEU A 313 -7.75 -2.74 -15.17
CA LEU A 313 -6.75 -3.80 -15.38
C LEU A 313 -6.97 -4.51 -16.73
N ASP A 314 -8.25 -4.72 -17.12
CA ASP A 314 -8.59 -5.29 -18.43
C ASP A 314 -8.13 -4.39 -19.58
N GLU A 315 -8.30 -3.07 -19.45
CA GLU A 315 -7.83 -2.11 -20.45
C GLU A 315 -6.29 -2.04 -20.54
N ILE A 316 -5.61 -2.13 -19.39
CA ILE A 316 -4.14 -2.14 -19.33
C ILE A 316 -3.58 -3.41 -19.98
N ALA A 317 -4.22 -4.56 -19.78
CA ALA A 317 -3.77 -5.84 -20.33
C ALA A 317 -3.93 -5.95 -21.87
N LYS A 318 -4.80 -5.13 -22.49
CA LYS A 318 -5.05 -5.11 -23.94
C LYS A 318 -4.05 -4.26 -24.73
N ARG A 319 -3.18 -3.52 -24.05
CA ARG A 319 -2.18 -2.63 -24.64
C ARG A 319 -0.79 -3.23 -24.61
#